data_b1631661586c3c1b7cc8926802c13fb4
#
_entry.id   b1631661586c3c1b7cc8926802c13fb4
#
_cell.length_a   1.000
_cell.length_b   1.000
_cell.length_c   1.000
_cell.angle_alpha   90.00
_cell.angle_beta   90.00
_cell.angle_gamma   90.00
#
_symmetry.space_group_name_H-M   'P 1'
#
loop_
_entity.id
_entity.type
_entity.pdbx_description
1 polymer ?
#
loop_
_entity_poly.entity_id
_entity_poly.type
_entity_poly.pdbx_seq_one_letter_code
_entity_poly.pdbx_strand_id
1 'polypeptide(L)'
;MPGSLYQYLAHDHDRLDTLLRQAVVNAGAVEPGPYQEFRKGLLRHISIEEKIVFPTIARLQGGRPAPIAARLRLDHGAIVSLLVPVPSASIIKTLQLILSVHNPLEEQTGGVYQLFDSLAGSDSARLLDELEFAPEVPVLSNKPLKDVIGAVRRAVAKAGYTFQKVDD
;
A
#
# COMPACT_ATOMS: atom_id res chain seq x y z
N MET A 1 18.40 0.57 -15.97
CA MET A 1 18.16 -0.36 -14.84
C MET A 1 17.51 0.41 -13.69
N PRO A 2 16.54 -0.18 -12.99
CA PRO A 2 15.98 0.45 -11.79
C PRO A 2 17.08 0.69 -10.75
N GLY A 3 17.10 1.85 -10.11
CA GLY A 3 18.04 2.17 -9.04
C GLY A 3 17.60 1.58 -7.69
N SER A 4 18.41 1.86 -6.65
CA SER A 4 18.23 1.24 -5.33
C SER A 4 16.91 1.61 -4.64
N LEU A 5 16.41 2.82 -4.82
CA LEU A 5 15.15 3.28 -4.22
C LEU A 5 13.95 2.55 -4.84
N TYR A 6 13.94 2.45 -6.18
CA TYR A 6 12.94 1.66 -6.89
C TYR A 6 12.95 0.21 -6.43
N GLN A 7 14.14 -0.41 -6.39
CA GLN A 7 14.28 -1.82 -6.00
C GLN A 7 13.79 -2.06 -4.57
N TYR A 8 14.10 -1.18 -3.63
CA TYR A 8 13.65 -1.28 -2.25
C TYR A 8 12.12 -1.33 -2.16
N LEU A 9 11.44 -0.38 -2.82
CA LEU A 9 9.97 -0.28 -2.79
C LEU A 9 9.30 -1.44 -3.51
N ALA A 10 9.80 -1.83 -4.69
CA ALA A 10 9.25 -2.95 -5.45
C ALA A 10 9.45 -4.30 -4.73
N HIS A 11 10.60 -4.54 -4.12
CA HIS A 11 10.83 -5.73 -3.31
C HIS A 11 9.90 -5.78 -2.08
N ASP A 12 9.54 -4.64 -1.52
CA ASP A 12 8.58 -4.61 -0.42
C ASP A 12 7.18 -5.01 -0.88
N HIS A 13 6.76 -4.64 -2.10
CA HIS A 13 5.53 -5.15 -2.73
C HIS A 13 5.56 -6.68 -2.87
N ASP A 14 6.65 -7.25 -3.37
CA ASP A 14 6.81 -8.70 -3.50
C ASP A 14 6.70 -9.42 -2.16
N ARG A 15 7.33 -8.85 -1.12
CA ARG A 15 7.26 -9.37 0.25
C ARG A 15 5.82 -9.34 0.78
N LEU A 16 5.13 -8.22 0.60
CA LEU A 16 3.74 -8.04 1.06
C LEU A 16 2.77 -8.95 0.31
N ASP A 17 2.94 -9.10 -0.99
CA ASP A 17 2.14 -10.04 -1.79
C ASP A 17 2.35 -11.50 -1.35
N THR A 18 3.59 -11.86 -1.01
CA THR A 18 3.89 -13.18 -0.43
C THR A 18 3.18 -13.41 0.90
N LEU A 19 3.20 -12.41 1.80
CA LEU A 19 2.50 -12.49 3.08
C LEU A 19 0.98 -12.61 2.91
N LEU A 20 0.42 -11.84 1.98
CA LEU A 20 -1.02 -11.91 1.69
C LEU A 20 -1.42 -13.29 1.13
N ARG A 21 -0.60 -13.85 0.24
CA ARG A 21 -0.82 -15.22 -0.27
C ARG A 21 -0.72 -16.27 0.84
N GLN A 22 0.23 -16.14 1.75
CA GLN A 22 0.35 -17.03 2.91
C GLN A 22 -0.81 -16.89 3.89
N ALA A 23 -1.42 -15.72 3.98
CA ALA A 23 -2.59 -15.49 4.82
C ALA A 23 -3.86 -16.14 4.27
N VAL A 24 -3.94 -16.37 2.96
CA VAL A 24 -5.10 -17.01 2.32
C VAL A 24 -4.87 -18.53 2.24
N VAL A 25 -5.50 -19.26 3.15
CA VAL A 25 -5.38 -20.73 3.14
C VAL A 25 -6.59 -21.30 2.41
N ASN A 26 -7.43 -21.98 2.67
CA ASN A 26 -8.50 -22.63 1.90
C ASN A 26 -9.80 -21.79 1.93
N ALA A 27 -10.46 -21.67 0.78
CA ALA A 27 -11.88 -21.24 0.65
C ALA A 27 -12.34 -20.07 1.55
N GLY A 28 -11.48 -19.07 1.74
CA GLY A 28 -11.82 -17.86 2.50
C GLY A 28 -11.36 -17.84 3.96
N ALA A 29 -10.73 -18.88 4.46
CA ALA A 29 -10.08 -18.86 5.77
C ALA A 29 -8.81 -18.00 5.72
N VAL A 30 -8.63 -17.12 6.71
CA VAL A 30 -7.48 -16.24 6.82
C VAL A 30 -6.61 -16.67 8.00
N GLU A 31 -5.33 -16.96 7.72
CA GLU A 31 -4.34 -17.24 8.74
C GLU A 31 -3.94 -15.95 9.49
N PRO A 32 -4.14 -15.89 10.80
CA PRO A 32 -3.92 -14.66 11.57
C PRO A 32 -2.47 -14.15 11.54
N GLY A 33 -1.50 -15.06 11.67
CA GLY A 33 -0.08 -14.70 11.72
C GLY A 33 0.40 -13.95 10.47
N PRO A 34 0.38 -14.58 9.28
CA PRO A 34 0.77 -13.95 8.03
C PRO A 34 -0.07 -12.69 7.71
N TYR A 35 -1.36 -12.68 8.04
CA TYR A 35 -2.21 -11.52 7.82
C TYR A 35 -1.81 -10.33 8.69
N GLN A 36 -1.47 -10.53 9.96
CA GLN A 36 -1.02 -9.44 10.82
C GLN A 36 0.34 -8.88 10.37
N GLU A 37 1.25 -9.74 9.92
CA GLU A 37 2.52 -9.29 9.35
C GLU A 37 2.30 -8.52 8.04
N PHE A 38 1.41 -8.98 7.17
CA PHE A 38 0.98 -8.26 5.97
C PHE A 38 0.40 -6.88 6.32
N ARG A 39 -0.55 -6.84 7.25
CA ARG A 39 -1.20 -5.61 7.71
C ARG A 39 -0.21 -4.58 8.25
N LYS A 40 0.69 -5.04 9.12
CA LYS A 40 1.77 -4.22 9.70
C LYS A 40 2.71 -3.68 8.62
N GLY A 41 3.15 -4.57 7.74
CA GLY A 41 4.05 -4.22 6.64
C GLY A 41 3.42 -3.24 5.66
N LEU A 42 2.18 -3.44 5.25
CA LEU A 42 1.48 -2.58 4.31
C LEU A 42 1.23 -1.17 4.88
N LEU A 43 0.87 -1.07 6.15
CA LEU A 43 0.72 0.24 6.81
C LEU A 43 2.05 1.00 6.87
N ARG A 44 3.16 0.31 7.14
CA ARG A 44 4.50 0.91 7.10
C ARG A 44 4.86 1.35 5.68
N HIS A 45 4.61 0.50 4.69
CA HIS A 45 4.88 0.80 3.28
C HIS A 45 4.14 2.06 2.82
N ILE A 46 2.83 2.14 3.04
CA ILE A 46 2.02 3.34 2.74
C ILE A 46 2.55 4.57 3.50
N SER A 47 2.94 4.41 4.76
CA SER A 47 3.53 5.51 5.54
C SER A 47 4.83 6.02 4.94
N ILE A 48 5.68 5.14 4.42
CA ILE A 48 6.91 5.50 3.70
C ILE A 48 6.57 6.36 2.47
N GLU A 49 5.62 5.93 1.68
CA GLU A 49 5.22 6.66 0.47
C GLU A 49 4.64 8.03 0.79
N GLU A 50 3.72 8.10 1.74
CA GLU A 50 3.06 9.34 2.12
C GLU A 50 3.99 10.34 2.82
N LYS A 51 4.96 9.88 3.58
CA LYS A 51 5.82 10.73 4.42
C LYS A 51 7.22 10.97 3.85
N ILE A 52 7.71 10.10 2.99
CA ILE A 52 9.06 10.20 2.42
C ILE A 52 9.00 10.35 0.89
N VAL A 53 8.39 9.41 0.17
CA VAL A 53 8.44 9.37 -1.29
C VAL A 53 7.74 10.58 -1.90
N PHE A 54 6.45 10.76 -1.65
CA PHE A 54 5.67 11.85 -2.26
C PHE A 54 6.15 13.24 -1.86
N PRO A 55 6.47 13.51 -0.57
CA PRO A 55 7.02 14.82 -0.19
C PRO A 55 8.39 15.10 -0.80
N THR A 56 9.25 14.08 -0.92
CA THR A 56 10.57 14.25 -1.56
C THR A 56 10.43 14.55 -3.03
N ILE A 57 9.57 13.83 -3.76
CA ILE A 57 9.29 14.13 -5.17
C ILE A 57 8.81 15.59 -5.32
N ALA A 58 7.84 16.01 -4.52
CA ALA A 58 7.33 17.37 -4.57
C ALA A 58 8.43 18.40 -4.30
N ARG A 59 9.25 18.19 -3.28
CA ARG A 59 10.38 19.06 -2.95
C ARG A 59 11.39 19.17 -4.10
N LEU A 60 11.76 18.04 -4.69
CA LEU A 60 12.74 17.99 -5.80
C LEU A 60 12.18 18.55 -7.11
N GLN A 61 10.86 18.63 -7.25
CA GLN A 61 10.19 19.25 -8.39
C GLN A 61 9.72 20.72 -8.15
N GLY A 62 10.29 21.39 -7.16
CA GLY A 62 9.96 22.79 -6.86
C GLY A 62 8.55 22.97 -6.29
N GLY A 63 8.08 22.02 -5.50
CA GLY A 63 6.76 22.04 -4.84
C GLY A 63 5.66 21.33 -5.64
N ARG A 64 5.94 20.80 -6.82
CA ARG A 64 4.95 20.11 -7.64
C ARG A 64 4.85 18.63 -7.24
N PRO A 65 3.66 18.13 -6.87
CA PRO A 65 3.49 16.72 -6.55
C PRO A 65 3.70 15.82 -7.79
N ALA A 66 3.99 14.54 -7.57
CA ALA A 66 3.97 13.56 -8.64
C ALA A 66 2.58 13.55 -9.31
N PRO A 67 2.49 13.47 -10.65
CA PRO A 67 1.21 13.56 -11.37
C PRO A 67 0.15 12.56 -10.87
N ILE A 68 0.58 11.36 -10.47
CA ILE A 68 -0.30 10.28 -10.03
C ILE A 68 -0.55 10.28 -8.51
N ALA A 69 0.12 11.13 -7.71
CA ALA A 69 0.04 11.07 -6.24
C ALA A 69 -1.39 11.21 -5.70
N ALA A 70 -2.22 12.06 -6.29
CA ALA A 70 -3.61 12.23 -5.88
C ALA A 70 -4.43 10.94 -6.03
N ARG A 71 -4.21 10.20 -7.11
CA ARG A 71 -4.83 8.90 -7.37
C ARG A 71 -4.36 7.85 -6.37
N LEU A 72 -3.05 7.74 -6.16
CA LEU A 72 -2.48 6.77 -5.23
C LEU A 72 -2.96 7.00 -3.79
N ARG A 73 -3.12 8.26 -3.38
CA ARG A 73 -3.67 8.59 -2.06
C ARG A 73 -5.12 8.15 -1.87
N LEU A 74 -5.94 8.17 -2.91
CA LEU A 74 -7.29 7.60 -2.83
C LEU A 74 -7.24 6.08 -2.64
N ASP A 75 -6.36 5.40 -3.35
CA ASP A 75 -6.13 3.97 -3.20
C ASP A 75 -5.62 3.65 -1.78
N HIS A 76 -4.66 4.40 -1.25
CA HIS A 76 -4.17 4.27 0.13
C HIS A 76 -5.32 4.42 1.15
N GLY A 77 -6.20 5.39 0.97
CA GLY A 77 -7.38 5.55 1.83
C GLY A 77 -8.31 4.33 1.81
N ALA A 78 -8.55 3.75 0.63
CA ALA A 78 -9.33 2.52 0.49
C ALA A 78 -8.64 1.32 1.14
N ILE A 79 -7.34 1.13 0.86
CA ILE A 79 -6.53 0.04 1.44
C ILE A 79 -6.52 0.14 2.96
N VAL A 80 -6.19 1.30 3.53
CA VAL A 80 -6.15 1.49 4.99
C VAL A 80 -7.50 1.21 5.63
N SER A 81 -8.61 1.63 5.00
CA SER A 81 -9.95 1.33 5.50
C SER A 81 -10.27 -0.17 5.51
N LEU A 82 -9.79 -0.92 4.52
CA LEU A 82 -9.93 -2.38 4.43
C LEU A 82 -9.09 -3.13 5.48
N LEU A 83 -8.05 -2.51 6.02
CA LEU A 83 -7.23 -3.09 7.08
C LEU A 83 -7.82 -2.91 8.49
N VAL A 84 -8.89 -2.11 8.65
CA VAL A 84 -9.55 -1.88 9.95
C VAL A 84 -10.38 -3.07 10.43
N PRO A 85 -11.25 -3.70 9.61
CA PRO A 85 -12.07 -4.80 10.07
C PRO A 85 -11.28 -6.09 10.26
N VAL A 86 -11.90 -7.02 11.00
CA VAL A 86 -11.46 -8.42 11.01
C VAL A 86 -11.41 -8.93 9.57
N PRO A 87 -10.33 -9.59 9.14
CA PRO A 87 -10.21 -10.07 7.78
C PRO A 87 -11.28 -11.13 7.44
N SER A 88 -11.81 -11.03 6.24
CA SER A 88 -12.75 -11.99 5.65
C SER A 88 -12.44 -12.19 4.18
N ALA A 89 -13.03 -13.19 3.57
CA ALA A 89 -12.87 -13.43 2.12
C ALA A 89 -13.20 -12.18 1.29
N SER A 90 -14.25 -11.44 1.65
CA SER A 90 -14.63 -10.19 0.97
C SER A 90 -13.57 -9.09 1.13
N ILE A 91 -13.02 -8.92 2.32
CA ILE A 91 -11.94 -7.97 2.59
C ILE A 91 -10.69 -8.32 1.76
N ILE A 92 -10.26 -9.58 1.83
CA ILE A 92 -9.07 -10.05 1.08
C ILE A 92 -9.25 -9.85 -0.42
N LYS A 93 -10.40 -10.26 -0.97
CA LYS A 93 -10.68 -10.11 -2.40
C LYS A 93 -10.67 -8.65 -2.85
N THR A 94 -11.22 -7.76 -2.03
CA THR A 94 -11.21 -6.31 -2.33
C THR A 94 -9.80 -5.74 -2.25
N LEU A 95 -9.00 -6.11 -1.24
CA LEU A 95 -7.58 -5.74 -1.13
C LEU A 95 -6.79 -6.21 -2.37
N GLN A 96 -6.93 -7.47 -2.75
CA GLN A 96 -6.25 -8.02 -3.93
C GLN A 96 -6.63 -7.28 -5.21
N LEU A 97 -7.91 -6.92 -5.39
CA LEU A 97 -8.35 -6.12 -6.53
C LEU A 97 -7.64 -4.77 -6.56
N ILE A 98 -7.64 -4.03 -5.46
CA ILE A 98 -7.02 -2.69 -5.40
C ILE A 98 -5.52 -2.79 -5.62
N LEU A 99 -4.82 -3.68 -4.91
CA LEU A 99 -3.37 -3.85 -5.03
C LEU A 99 -2.95 -4.27 -6.45
N SER A 100 -3.75 -5.09 -7.14
CA SER A 100 -3.49 -5.49 -8.53
C SER A 100 -3.52 -4.34 -9.54
N VAL A 101 -4.18 -3.25 -9.22
CA VAL A 101 -4.20 -2.01 -10.02
C VAL A 101 -3.19 -1.00 -9.51
N HIS A 102 -3.09 -0.85 -8.20
CA HIS A 102 -2.27 0.14 -7.51
C HIS A 102 -0.76 -0.09 -7.71
N ASN A 103 -0.25 -1.28 -7.37
CA ASN A 103 1.17 -1.57 -7.46
C ASN A 103 1.76 -1.36 -8.88
N PRO A 104 1.10 -1.82 -9.97
CA PRO A 104 1.58 -1.51 -11.31
C PRO A 104 1.63 -0.02 -11.65
N LEU A 105 0.74 0.81 -11.10
CA LEU A 105 0.79 2.26 -11.32
C LEU A 105 2.04 2.90 -10.72
N GLU A 106 2.58 2.33 -9.67
CA GLU A 106 3.80 2.80 -9.01
C GLU A 106 5.07 2.28 -9.68
N GLU A 107 5.04 1.01 -10.09
CA GLU A 107 6.21 0.30 -10.62
C GLU A 107 6.41 0.45 -12.13
N GLN A 108 5.36 0.77 -12.91
CA GLN A 108 5.46 0.85 -14.36
C GLN A 108 6.50 1.88 -14.82
N THR A 109 6.93 1.77 -16.06
CA THR A 109 7.79 2.77 -16.71
C THR A 109 7.11 4.16 -16.66
N GLY A 110 7.80 5.13 -16.09
CA GLY A 110 7.24 6.46 -15.82
C GLY A 110 6.38 6.54 -14.56
N GLY A 111 6.28 5.46 -13.79
CA GLY A 111 5.59 5.43 -12.50
C GLY A 111 6.34 6.18 -11.39
N VAL A 112 5.72 6.21 -10.22
CA VAL A 112 6.22 7.05 -9.10
C VAL A 112 7.57 6.57 -8.58
N TYR A 113 7.86 5.26 -8.60
CA TYR A 113 9.14 4.74 -8.12
C TYR A 113 10.29 5.11 -9.04
N GLN A 114 10.07 5.04 -10.36
CA GLN A 114 11.07 5.47 -11.33
C GLN A 114 11.31 6.99 -11.24
N LEU A 115 10.26 7.77 -11.05
CA LEU A 115 10.36 9.22 -10.87
C LEU A 115 11.17 9.56 -9.62
N PHE A 116 10.86 8.92 -8.48
CA PHE A 116 11.56 9.11 -7.22
C PHE A 116 13.05 8.79 -7.35
N ASP A 117 13.36 7.64 -7.92
CA ASP A 117 14.72 7.17 -8.13
C ASP A 117 15.52 8.11 -9.06
N SER A 118 14.91 8.59 -10.14
CA SER A 118 15.55 9.50 -11.07
C SER A 118 15.81 10.90 -10.50
N LEU A 119 14.90 11.39 -9.64
CA LEU A 119 15.05 12.70 -9.01
C LEU A 119 16.06 12.68 -7.84
N ALA A 120 16.24 11.55 -7.20
CA ALA A 120 17.12 11.41 -6.03
C ALA A 120 18.58 11.72 -6.35
N GLY A 121 19.09 11.30 -7.51
CA GLY A 121 20.47 11.58 -7.94
C GLY A 121 21.50 11.22 -6.85
N SER A 122 22.30 12.19 -6.46
CA SER A 122 23.33 12.03 -5.40
C SER A 122 22.76 11.77 -3.99
N ASP A 123 21.46 12.06 -3.78
CA ASP A 123 20.78 11.83 -2.49
C ASP A 123 20.31 10.38 -2.30
N SER A 124 20.44 9.52 -3.31
CA SER A 124 19.89 8.16 -3.30
C SER A 124 20.30 7.34 -2.08
N ALA A 125 21.56 7.38 -1.68
CA ALA A 125 22.04 6.63 -0.51
C ALA A 125 21.37 7.10 0.78
N ARG A 126 21.31 8.41 1.00
CA ARG A 126 20.65 9.01 2.17
C ARG A 126 19.15 8.69 2.21
N LEU A 127 18.49 8.78 1.05
CA LEU A 127 17.06 8.45 0.94
C LEU A 127 16.81 6.97 1.17
N LEU A 128 17.70 6.09 0.70
CA LEU A 128 17.60 4.66 0.99
C LEU A 128 17.68 4.39 2.49
N ASP A 129 18.62 5.02 3.20
CA ASP A 129 18.69 4.94 4.65
C ASP A 129 17.38 5.41 5.32
N GLU A 130 16.79 6.51 4.84
CA GLU A 130 15.49 7.00 5.35
C GLU A 130 14.36 5.97 5.15
N LEU A 131 14.31 5.28 4.01
CA LEU A 131 13.34 4.22 3.77
C LEU A 131 13.55 3.02 4.71
N GLU A 132 14.81 2.57 4.85
CA GLU A 132 15.16 1.41 5.67
C GLU A 132 14.89 1.64 7.17
N PHE A 133 15.18 2.84 7.66
CA PHE A 133 14.97 3.21 9.07
C PHE A 133 13.61 3.86 9.35
N ALA A 134 12.69 3.90 8.37
CA ALA A 134 11.36 4.42 8.59
C ALA A 134 10.65 3.65 9.70
N PRO A 135 10.00 4.35 10.66
CA PRO A 135 9.38 3.71 11.82
C PRO A 135 8.20 2.84 11.42
N GLU A 136 7.92 1.85 12.23
CA GLU A 136 6.69 1.09 12.14
C GLU A 136 5.48 1.96 12.49
N VAL A 137 4.34 1.66 11.87
CA VAL A 137 3.07 2.29 12.19
C VAL A 137 2.36 1.46 13.26
N PRO A 138 1.88 2.06 14.36
CA PRO A 138 1.09 1.35 15.35
C PRO A 138 -0.14 0.70 14.71
N VAL A 139 -0.33 -0.59 14.95
CA VAL A 139 -1.45 -1.36 14.40
C VAL A 139 -2.49 -1.58 15.49
N LEU A 140 -3.66 -0.96 15.32
CA LEU A 140 -4.77 -1.09 16.26
C LEU A 140 -5.47 -2.44 16.09
N SER A 141 -6.16 -2.89 17.16
CA SER A 141 -7.00 -4.10 17.10
C SER A 141 -8.05 -4.00 16.00
N ASN A 142 -8.30 -5.11 15.30
CA ASN A 142 -9.35 -5.18 14.30
C ASN A 142 -10.73 -4.94 14.91
N LYS A 143 -11.62 -4.33 14.12
CA LYS A 143 -13.02 -4.11 14.49
C LYS A 143 -13.94 -5.09 13.78
N PRO A 144 -15.12 -5.42 14.34
CA PRO A 144 -16.13 -6.17 13.61
C PRO A 144 -16.51 -5.46 12.31
N LEU A 145 -16.58 -6.21 11.21
CA LEU A 145 -16.89 -5.63 9.90
C LEU A 145 -18.22 -4.85 9.89
N LYS A 146 -19.24 -5.37 10.55
CA LYS A 146 -20.56 -4.71 10.66
C LYS A 146 -20.50 -3.28 11.17
N ASP A 147 -19.51 -2.97 12.02
CA ASP A 147 -19.37 -1.64 12.65
C ASP A 147 -18.69 -0.63 11.71
N VAL A 148 -17.95 -1.09 10.72
CA VAL A 148 -17.13 -0.25 9.84
C VAL A 148 -17.45 -0.39 8.34
N ILE A 149 -18.32 -1.33 7.95
CA ILE A 149 -18.59 -1.65 6.54
C ILE A 149 -19.03 -0.44 5.71
N GLY A 150 -19.81 0.46 6.31
CA GLY A 150 -20.25 1.68 5.62
C GLY A 150 -19.08 2.60 5.28
N ALA A 151 -18.13 2.77 6.20
CA ALA A 151 -16.93 3.57 5.97
C ALA A 151 -16.02 2.91 4.94
N VAL A 152 -15.82 1.60 5.04
CA VAL A 152 -15.02 0.80 4.09
C VAL A 152 -15.57 0.95 2.67
N ARG A 153 -16.87 0.73 2.47
CA ARG A 153 -17.51 0.86 1.15
C ARG A 153 -17.37 2.26 0.57
N ARG A 154 -17.53 3.31 1.39
CA ARG A 154 -17.33 4.69 0.93
C ARG A 154 -15.90 4.97 0.49
N ALA A 155 -14.90 4.51 1.24
CA ALA A 155 -13.50 4.69 0.89
C ALA A 155 -13.14 3.95 -0.40
N VAL A 156 -13.59 2.71 -0.54
CA VAL A 156 -13.40 1.88 -1.74
C VAL A 156 -14.06 2.54 -2.96
N ALA A 157 -15.31 3.00 -2.84
CA ALA A 157 -16.02 3.69 -3.90
C ALA A 157 -15.36 5.02 -4.29
N LYS A 158 -14.87 5.79 -3.31
CA LYS A 158 -14.16 7.06 -3.54
C LYS A 158 -12.88 6.85 -4.35
N ALA A 159 -12.21 5.73 -4.15
CA ALA A 159 -11.03 5.35 -4.95
C ALA A 159 -11.41 4.77 -6.34
N GLY A 160 -12.68 4.60 -6.64
CA GLY A 160 -13.18 4.11 -7.93
C GLY A 160 -13.32 2.60 -8.04
N TYR A 161 -13.33 1.89 -6.91
CA TYR A 161 -13.50 0.43 -6.86
C TYR A 161 -14.87 0.03 -6.30
N THR A 162 -15.21 -1.23 -6.49
CA THR A 162 -16.40 -1.85 -5.91
C THR A 162 -15.98 -2.88 -4.85
N PHE A 163 -16.58 -2.81 -3.67
CA PHE A 163 -16.36 -3.80 -2.62
C PHE A 163 -16.78 -5.19 -3.12
N GLN A 164 -15.85 -6.14 -3.06
CA GLN A 164 -16.03 -7.50 -3.58
C GLN A 164 -16.69 -8.37 -2.51
N LYS A 165 -18.03 -8.46 -2.54
CA LYS A 165 -18.74 -9.37 -1.67
C LYS A 165 -18.52 -10.82 -2.13
N VAL A 166 -18.11 -11.67 -1.20
CA VAL A 166 -18.05 -13.13 -1.38
C VAL A 166 -19.17 -13.71 -0.55
N ASP A 167 -19.94 -14.61 -1.13
CA ASP A 167 -20.96 -15.36 -0.38
C ASP A 167 -20.23 -16.37 0.51
N ASP A 168 -20.51 -16.30 1.80
CA ASP A 168 -20.01 -17.22 2.83
C ASP A 168 -20.85 -18.49 2.84
#